data_030745894fd0278896e79a1931fbbacb
#
_entry.id   030745894fd0278896e79a1931fbbacb
#
_cell.length_a   1.000
_cell.length_b   1.000
_cell.length_c   1.000
_cell.angle_alpha   90.00
_cell.angle_beta   90.00
_cell.angle_gamma   90.00
#
_symmetry.space_group_name_H-M   'P 1'
#
loop_
_entity.id
_entity.type
_entity.pdbx_description
1 polymer ?
#
loop_
_entity_poly.entity_id
_entity_poly.type
_entity_poly.pdbx_seq_one_letter_code
_entity_poly.pdbx_strand_id
1 'polypeptide(L)'
;MQLRNIAIIAHVDHGKTTLVDMLLKQSGTFRENQQVAERAMDSNDLERERGITILAKCTSVVWNDVRINIVDTPGHADFGGEVERILNMVDGVCLLVDSAEGPLPQTKFVLGKALKLGMRPMVVVNKIDRQDARPDEVHNEIFDLFASLDASDEQLDFPTLFASGRNGWAVTSLNDERKDLTPLFELIVNHVPAPKVDSVDEPFRMLATTLEANPYLGRILTGRIQSGRVKTNMSIKSMTRDGKLIEQGRASKVLAFRGLERVPVDEAQAGDIVAIAGLVKTTVADSIVDMSVDTALPAQPIDPPTLAMTFSVNDRSEEHTSELQSLRHLV
;
A
#
# COMPACT_ATOMS: atom_id res chain seq x y z
N MET A 1 -10.76 13.77 13.16
CA MET A 1 -10.78 13.32 11.76
C MET A 1 -10.82 11.80 11.77
N GLN A 2 -11.79 11.20 11.14
CA GLN A 2 -11.87 9.74 10.99
C GLN A 2 -10.81 9.24 10.02
N LEU A 3 -10.44 7.95 10.13
CA LEU A 3 -9.38 7.35 9.33
C LEU A 3 -9.89 6.08 8.64
N ARG A 4 -9.47 5.84 7.41
CA ARG A 4 -9.64 4.59 6.67
C ARG A 4 -8.32 4.21 6.01
N ASN A 5 -7.90 2.97 6.17
CA ASN A 5 -6.71 2.44 5.53
C ASN A 5 -7.13 1.37 4.52
N ILE A 6 -6.83 1.59 3.26
CA ILE A 6 -7.20 0.66 2.18
C ILE A 6 -5.98 0.27 1.36
N ALA A 7 -5.98 -0.96 0.85
CA ALA A 7 -5.09 -1.39 -0.21
C ALA A 7 -5.85 -1.53 -1.52
N ILE A 8 -5.25 -1.15 -2.63
CA ILE A 8 -5.80 -1.40 -3.96
C ILE A 8 -5.06 -2.58 -4.58
N ILE A 9 -5.77 -3.67 -4.80
CA ILE A 9 -5.29 -4.88 -5.44
C ILE A 9 -5.76 -4.88 -6.88
N ALA A 10 -4.83 -5.03 -7.82
CA ALA A 10 -5.16 -5.14 -9.25
C ALA A 10 -4.11 -5.98 -9.96
N HIS A 11 -4.51 -6.60 -11.06
CA HIS A 11 -3.54 -7.10 -12.03
C HIS A 11 -2.83 -5.95 -12.75
N VAL A 12 -1.66 -6.23 -13.31
CA VAL A 12 -0.94 -5.28 -14.17
C VAL A 12 -1.89 -4.80 -15.28
N ASP A 13 -1.83 -3.53 -15.60
CA ASP A 13 -2.66 -2.86 -16.61
C ASP A 13 -4.18 -2.80 -16.36
N HIS A 14 -4.71 -3.27 -15.24
CA HIS A 14 -6.13 -3.10 -14.88
C HIS A 14 -6.51 -1.65 -14.53
N GLY A 15 -5.53 -0.72 -14.52
CA GLY A 15 -5.76 0.72 -14.36
C GLY A 15 -5.67 1.22 -12.92
N LYS A 16 -4.92 0.52 -12.05
CA LYS A 16 -4.73 0.86 -10.65
C LYS A 16 -4.16 2.28 -10.47
N THR A 17 -3.01 2.56 -11.07
CA THR A 17 -2.35 3.89 -10.99
C THR A 17 -3.25 5.00 -11.51
N THR A 18 -3.95 4.75 -12.64
CA THR A 18 -4.89 5.72 -13.22
C THR A 18 -6.05 6.02 -12.28
N LEU A 19 -6.61 5.01 -11.61
CA LEU A 19 -7.70 5.20 -10.66
C LEU A 19 -7.22 6.00 -9.44
N VAL A 20 -6.04 5.69 -8.89
CA VAL A 20 -5.46 6.41 -7.75
C VAL A 20 -5.17 7.87 -8.11
N ASP A 21 -4.62 8.15 -9.29
CA ASP A 21 -4.40 9.51 -9.78
C ASP A 21 -5.71 10.32 -9.85
N MET A 22 -6.80 9.69 -10.28
CA MET A 22 -8.11 10.34 -10.35
C MET A 22 -8.73 10.55 -8.96
N LEU A 23 -8.55 9.61 -8.03
CA LEU A 23 -8.94 9.81 -6.62
C LEU A 23 -8.20 11.00 -6.01
N LEU A 24 -6.89 11.11 -6.24
CA LEU A 24 -6.08 12.24 -5.81
C LEU A 24 -6.57 13.57 -6.39
N LYS A 25 -6.90 13.61 -7.67
CA LYS A 25 -7.42 14.81 -8.34
C LYS A 25 -8.77 15.23 -7.78
N GLN A 26 -9.71 14.30 -7.63
CA GLN A 26 -11.09 14.61 -7.23
C GLN A 26 -11.23 14.85 -5.73
N SER A 27 -10.30 14.38 -4.90
CA SER A 27 -10.27 14.71 -3.47
C SER A 27 -9.83 16.16 -3.17
N GLY A 28 -9.47 16.95 -4.20
CA GLY A 28 -8.96 18.31 -4.00
C GLY A 28 -7.54 18.38 -3.43
N THR A 29 -6.82 17.25 -3.42
CA THR A 29 -5.44 17.18 -2.91
C THR A 29 -4.47 18.01 -3.75
N PHE A 30 -4.74 18.18 -5.04
CA PHE A 30 -3.97 19.04 -5.93
C PHE A 30 -4.63 20.42 -6.10
N ARG A 31 -3.83 21.46 -6.23
CA ARG A 31 -4.33 22.79 -6.59
C ARG A 31 -4.85 22.77 -8.04
N GLU A 32 -5.91 23.49 -8.35
CA GLU A 32 -6.57 23.52 -9.66
C GLU A 32 -5.63 23.76 -10.87
N ASN A 33 -4.49 24.41 -10.64
CA ASN A 33 -3.49 24.70 -11.67
C ASN A 33 -2.24 23.84 -11.60
N GLN A 34 -2.21 22.80 -10.75
CA GLN A 34 -1.05 21.92 -10.65
C GLN A 34 -1.13 20.87 -11.76
N GLN A 35 -0.25 20.98 -12.76
CA GLN A 35 -0.06 19.92 -13.76
C GLN A 35 0.57 18.71 -13.05
N VAL A 36 -0.23 17.69 -12.82
CA VAL A 36 0.24 16.41 -12.30
C VAL A 36 0.62 15.55 -13.49
N ALA A 37 1.84 15.06 -13.53
CA ALA A 37 2.26 14.10 -14.55
C ALA A 37 1.35 12.88 -14.50
N GLU A 38 1.01 12.32 -15.62
CA GLU A 38 0.36 11.01 -15.68
C GLU A 38 1.23 9.98 -14.94
N ARG A 39 0.61 9.09 -14.15
CA ARG A 39 1.29 8.15 -13.25
C ARG A 39 2.13 8.86 -12.17
N ALA A 40 1.53 9.83 -11.51
CA ALA A 40 2.21 10.59 -10.46
C ALA A 40 2.74 9.72 -9.30
N MET A 41 2.15 8.56 -9.09
CA MET A 41 2.62 7.56 -8.11
C MET A 41 3.85 6.78 -8.59
N ASP A 42 4.07 6.60 -9.91
CA ASP A 42 5.21 5.84 -10.45
C ASP A 42 6.45 6.73 -10.52
N SER A 43 7.12 6.92 -9.39
CA SER A 43 8.28 7.83 -9.25
C SER A 43 9.62 7.19 -9.63
N ASN A 44 9.68 5.85 -9.75
CA ASN A 44 10.89 5.11 -10.10
C ASN A 44 11.01 4.98 -11.63
N ASP A 45 12.18 5.25 -12.19
CA ASP A 45 12.43 5.15 -13.64
C ASP A 45 12.15 3.73 -14.17
N LEU A 46 12.46 2.68 -13.38
CA LEU A 46 12.15 1.29 -13.73
C LEU A 46 10.63 1.01 -13.76
N GLU A 47 9.87 1.59 -12.85
CA GLU A 47 8.40 1.47 -12.85
C GLU A 47 7.80 2.14 -14.08
N ARG A 48 8.33 3.32 -14.46
CA ARG A 48 7.90 4.03 -15.66
C ARG A 48 8.24 3.29 -16.94
N GLU A 49 9.46 2.73 -17.02
CA GLU A 49 9.93 1.96 -18.17
C GLU A 49 9.14 0.66 -18.34
N ARG A 50 8.90 -0.06 -17.23
CA ARG A 50 8.21 -1.35 -17.22
C ARG A 50 6.68 -1.24 -17.19
N GLY A 51 6.15 -0.08 -16.81
CA GLY A 51 4.72 0.15 -16.65
C GLY A 51 4.08 -0.57 -15.48
N ILE A 52 4.86 -1.06 -14.51
CA ILE A 52 4.39 -1.83 -13.34
C ILE A 52 4.79 -1.15 -12.03
N THR A 53 3.97 -1.30 -11.00
CA THR A 53 4.33 -0.91 -9.63
C THR A 53 5.27 -1.98 -9.06
N ILE A 54 6.47 -1.57 -8.65
CA ILE A 54 7.47 -2.46 -8.04
C ILE A 54 7.45 -2.32 -6.52
N LEU A 55 7.38 -1.08 -6.01
CA LEU A 55 7.37 -0.79 -4.58
C LEU A 55 6.00 -0.30 -4.14
N ALA A 56 5.56 -0.79 -3.00
CA ALA A 56 4.36 -0.28 -2.36
C ALA A 56 4.50 1.19 -2.01
N LYS A 57 3.50 1.99 -2.36
CA LYS A 57 3.45 3.42 -2.07
C LYS A 57 2.23 3.74 -1.26
N CYS A 58 2.42 4.60 -0.27
CA CYS A 58 1.32 5.13 0.51
C CYS A 58 1.03 6.55 0.07
N THR A 59 -0.24 6.84 -0.11
CA THR A 59 -0.75 8.20 -0.30
C THR A 59 -1.95 8.42 0.61
N SER A 60 -2.36 9.66 0.81
CA SER A 60 -3.58 9.93 1.55
C SER A 60 -4.39 11.03 0.91
N VAL A 61 -5.69 10.88 0.96
CA VAL A 61 -6.67 11.87 0.52
C VAL A 61 -7.63 12.20 1.67
N VAL A 62 -8.25 13.36 1.60
CA VAL A 62 -9.29 13.75 2.56
C VAL A 62 -10.61 13.88 1.82
N TRP A 63 -11.64 13.18 2.32
CA TRP A 63 -12.99 13.21 1.79
C TRP A 63 -13.99 13.35 2.94
N ASN A 64 -14.77 14.44 2.94
CA ASN A 64 -15.79 14.72 3.97
C ASN A 64 -15.29 14.48 5.41
N ASP A 65 -14.17 15.10 5.79
CA ASP A 65 -13.52 14.95 7.10
C ASP A 65 -13.02 13.54 7.44
N VAL A 66 -13.01 12.63 6.48
CA VAL A 66 -12.39 11.32 6.60
C VAL A 66 -11.06 11.35 5.83
N ARG A 67 -9.98 10.96 6.49
CA ARG A 67 -8.70 10.69 5.83
C ARG A 67 -8.69 9.25 5.37
N ILE A 68 -8.41 9.06 4.10
CA ILE A 68 -8.26 7.75 3.47
C ILE A 68 -6.79 7.58 3.10
N ASN A 69 -6.09 6.70 3.80
CA ASN A 69 -4.76 6.24 3.40
C ASN A 69 -4.93 5.14 2.36
N ILE A 70 -4.33 5.34 1.21
CA ILE A 70 -4.37 4.40 0.09
C ILE A 70 -2.97 3.81 -0.05
N VAL A 71 -2.88 2.49 0.07
CA VAL A 71 -1.64 1.75 -0.16
C VAL A 71 -1.73 1.09 -1.53
N ASP A 72 -0.89 1.55 -2.44
CA ASP A 72 -0.74 0.96 -3.76
C ASP A 72 0.11 -0.30 -3.65
N THR A 73 -0.44 -1.45 -4.05
CA THR A 73 0.24 -2.74 -3.93
C THR A 73 0.89 -3.15 -5.25
N PRO A 74 2.07 -3.78 -5.22
CA PRO A 74 2.61 -4.43 -6.40
C PRO A 74 1.61 -5.43 -6.97
N GLY A 75 1.44 -5.41 -8.29
CA GLY A 75 0.49 -6.32 -8.98
C GLY A 75 1.10 -7.65 -9.39
N HIS A 76 2.41 -7.85 -9.28
CA HIS A 76 3.10 -9.05 -9.75
C HIS A 76 3.25 -10.11 -8.67
N ALA A 77 3.11 -11.40 -9.03
CA ALA A 77 3.17 -12.53 -8.09
C ALA A 77 4.51 -12.65 -7.35
N ASP A 78 5.59 -12.17 -7.94
CA ASP A 78 6.94 -12.20 -7.36
C ASP A 78 7.05 -11.36 -6.07
N PHE A 79 6.13 -10.42 -5.85
CA PHE A 79 6.08 -9.55 -4.67
C PHE A 79 5.11 -10.05 -3.58
N GLY A 80 4.79 -11.34 -3.57
CA GLY A 80 3.79 -11.92 -2.66
C GLY A 80 4.04 -11.65 -1.18
N GLY A 81 5.28 -11.69 -0.73
CA GLY A 81 5.66 -11.38 0.65
C GLY A 81 5.46 -9.91 1.01
N GLU A 82 5.71 -8.98 0.08
CA GLU A 82 5.45 -7.56 0.27
C GLU A 82 3.96 -7.27 0.38
N VAL A 83 3.17 -7.86 -0.51
CA VAL A 83 1.71 -7.73 -0.50
C VAL A 83 1.12 -8.18 0.83
N GLU A 84 1.57 -9.32 1.38
CA GLU A 84 1.07 -9.82 2.67
C GLU A 84 1.37 -8.85 3.82
N ARG A 85 2.57 -8.25 3.84
CA ARG A 85 2.93 -7.23 4.82
C ARG A 85 2.08 -5.98 4.69
N ILE A 86 1.78 -5.55 3.45
CA ILE A 86 0.92 -4.39 3.19
C ILE A 86 -0.50 -4.66 3.69
N LEU A 87 -1.06 -5.83 3.45
CA LEU A 87 -2.39 -6.20 3.92
C LEU A 87 -2.53 -6.09 5.44
N ASN A 88 -1.45 -6.30 6.19
CA ASN A 88 -1.45 -6.12 7.66
C ASN A 88 -1.48 -4.64 8.10
N MET A 89 -1.24 -3.69 7.19
CA MET A 89 -1.32 -2.25 7.51
C MET A 89 -2.71 -1.66 7.24
N VAL A 90 -3.57 -2.36 6.49
CA VAL A 90 -4.84 -1.82 6.02
C VAL A 90 -6.03 -2.52 6.67
N ASP A 91 -7.19 -1.88 6.61
CA ASP A 91 -8.43 -2.37 7.20
C ASP A 91 -9.45 -2.76 6.13
N GLY A 92 -9.20 -2.41 4.87
CA GLY A 92 -10.03 -2.76 3.72
C GLY A 92 -9.22 -2.95 2.45
N VAL A 93 -9.83 -3.65 1.50
CA VAL A 93 -9.24 -3.96 0.19
C VAL A 93 -10.21 -3.56 -0.91
N CYS A 94 -9.70 -2.84 -1.89
CA CYS A 94 -10.37 -2.56 -3.14
C CYS A 94 -9.78 -3.47 -4.24
N LEU A 95 -10.56 -4.42 -4.72
CA LEU A 95 -10.22 -5.29 -5.83
C LEU A 95 -10.60 -4.61 -7.13
N LEU A 96 -9.62 -4.24 -7.94
CA LEU A 96 -9.83 -3.61 -9.24
C LEU A 96 -9.64 -4.64 -10.36
N VAL A 97 -10.67 -4.81 -11.20
CA VAL A 97 -10.69 -5.78 -12.29
C VAL A 97 -11.05 -5.09 -13.60
N ASP A 98 -10.33 -5.38 -14.67
CA ASP A 98 -10.66 -4.91 -16.02
C ASP A 98 -11.95 -5.58 -16.52
N SER A 99 -12.89 -4.79 -17.04
CA SER A 99 -14.20 -5.26 -17.50
C SER A 99 -14.17 -6.14 -18.75
N ALA A 100 -13.06 -6.17 -19.49
CA ALA A 100 -12.88 -7.03 -20.66
C ALA A 100 -12.09 -8.30 -20.33
N GLU A 101 -11.05 -8.18 -19.48
CA GLU A 101 -10.14 -9.31 -19.18
C GLU A 101 -10.66 -10.20 -18.04
N GLY A 102 -11.36 -9.61 -17.07
CA GLY A 102 -11.81 -10.33 -15.89
C GLY A 102 -10.69 -10.57 -14.85
N PRO A 103 -10.94 -11.40 -13.82
CA PRO A 103 -9.98 -11.69 -12.78
C PRO A 103 -8.87 -12.63 -13.28
N LEU A 104 -7.60 -12.21 -13.13
CA LEU A 104 -6.43 -12.95 -13.60
C LEU A 104 -5.72 -13.69 -12.44
N PRO A 105 -4.86 -14.69 -12.72
CA PRO A 105 -4.29 -15.59 -11.70
C PRO A 105 -3.54 -14.88 -10.56
N GLN A 106 -2.85 -13.78 -10.83
CA GLN A 106 -2.14 -13.01 -9.80
C GLN A 106 -3.10 -12.39 -8.78
N THR A 107 -4.26 -11.94 -9.24
CA THR A 107 -5.34 -11.42 -8.39
C THR A 107 -5.81 -12.48 -7.38
N LYS A 108 -5.89 -13.75 -7.80
CA LYS A 108 -6.28 -14.89 -6.95
C LYS A 108 -5.41 -15.02 -5.72
N PHE A 109 -4.09 -14.92 -5.88
CA PHE A 109 -3.15 -15.06 -4.77
C PHE A 109 -3.34 -13.95 -3.72
N VAL A 110 -3.36 -12.70 -4.15
CA VAL A 110 -3.49 -11.53 -3.25
C VAL A 110 -4.86 -11.51 -2.57
N LEU A 111 -5.92 -11.77 -3.34
CA LEU A 111 -7.27 -11.86 -2.81
C LEU A 111 -7.41 -12.96 -1.76
N GLY A 112 -6.88 -14.16 -2.03
CA GLY A 112 -6.89 -15.27 -1.08
C GLY A 112 -6.20 -14.94 0.24
N LYS A 113 -5.13 -14.14 0.22
CA LYS A 113 -4.50 -13.63 1.44
C LYS A 113 -5.39 -12.65 2.20
N ALA A 114 -6.02 -11.70 1.49
CA ALA A 114 -6.94 -10.75 2.09
C ALA A 114 -8.15 -11.44 2.74
N LEU A 115 -8.75 -12.43 2.07
CA LEU A 115 -9.87 -13.20 2.60
C LEU A 115 -9.49 -13.98 3.87
N LYS A 116 -8.31 -14.62 3.90
CA LYS A 116 -7.78 -15.33 5.07
C LYS A 116 -7.53 -14.42 6.27
N LEU A 117 -7.22 -13.14 6.05
CA LEU A 117 -7.11 -12.13 7.10
C LEU A 117 -8.48 -11.62 7.57
N GLY A 118 -9.58 -12.18 7.07
CA GLY A 118 -10.94 -11.80 7.43
C GLY A 118 -11.38 -10.45 6.87
N MET A 119 -10.68 -9.94 5.85
CA MET A 119 -11.07 -8.69 5.19
C MET A 119 -12.32 -8.90 4.35
N ARG A 120 -13.11 -7.84 4.23
CA ARG A 120 -14.29 -7.77 3.36
C ARG A 120 -13.96 -6.88 2.16
N PRO A 121 -13.52 -7.45 1.03
CA PRO A 121 -13.16 -6.66 -0.15
C PRO A 121 -14.37 -5.93 -0.73
N MET A 122 -14.12 -4.75 -1.31
CA MET A 122 -15.00 -4.10 -2.26
C MET A 122 -14.45 -4.33 -3.67
N VAL A 123 -15.33 -4.39 -4.67
CA VAL A 123 -14.97 -4.67 -6.06
C VAL A 123 -15.21 -3.44 -6.92
N VAL A 124 -14.26 -3.13 -7.79
CA VAL A 124 -14.39 -2.11 -8.83
C VAL A 124 -14.12 -2.76 -10.20
N VAL A 125 -15.16 -2.92 -10.99
CA VAL A 125 -15.06 -3.35 -12.40
C VAL A 125 -14.73 -2.12 -13.24
N ASN A 126 -13.47 -2.03 -13.67
CA ASN A 126 -12.92 -0.84 -14.32
C ASN A 126 -12.92 -0.96 -15.85
N LYS A 127 -12.69 0.17 -16.50
CA LYS A 127 -12.62 0.31 -17.96
C LYS A 127 -13.94 -0.06 -18.68
N ILE A 128 -15.07 0.27 -18.05
CA ILE A 128 -16.42 0.07 -18.63
C ILE A 128 -16.63 0.86 -19.94
N ASP A 129 -15.77 1.84 -20.20
CA ASP A 129 -15.76 2.63 -21.44
C ASP A 129 -15.18 1.88 -22.66
N ARG A 130 -14.61 0.70 -22.48
CA ARG A 130 -14.12 -0.15 -23.59
C ARG A 130 -15.27 -0.72 -24.40
N GLN A 131 -15.04 -0.92 -25.70
CA GLN A 131 -16.04 -1.53 -26.60
C GLN A 131 -16.23 -3.04 -26.34
N ASP A 132 -15.18 -3.69 -25.84
CA ASP A 132 -15.16 -5.12 -25.50
C ASP A 132 -15.46 -5.40 -24.01
N ALA A 133 -15.99 -4.40 -23.29
CA ALA A 133 -16.38 -4.56 -21.91
C ALA A 133 -17.55 -5.54 -21.75
N ARG A 134 -17.43 -6.45 -20.77
CA ARG A 134 -18.43 -7.47 -20.41
C ARG A 134 -18.70 -7.49 -18.90
N PRO A 135 -19.17 -6.39 -18.33
CA PRO A 135 -19.20 -6.17 -16.88
C PRO A 135 -19.99 -7.22 -16.11
N ASP A 136 -21.14 -7.68 -16.62
CA ASP A 136 -21.97 -8.68 -15.95
C ASP A 136 -21.29 -10.05 -15.89
N GLU A 137 -20.61 -10.46 -16.96
CA GLU A 137 -19.84 -11.70 -17.00
C GLU A 137 -18.65 -11.62 -16.03
N VAL A 138 -17.91 -10.50 -16.05
CA VAL A 138 -16.77 -10.29 -15.16
C VAL A 138 -17.21 -10.26 -13.70
N HIS A 139 -18.35 -9.68 -13.38
CA HIS A 139 -18.90 -9.74 -12.02
C HIS A 139 -19.16 -11.18 -11.56
N ASN A 140 -19.72 -12.02 -12.42
CA ASN A 140 -19.94 -13.45 -12.13
C ASN A 140 -18.61 -14.19 -11.98
N GLU A 141 -17.63 -13.93 -12.84
CA GLU A 141 -16.27 -14.52 -12.73
C GLU A 141 -15.58 -14.14 -11.41
N ILE A 142 -15.78 -12.91 -10.93
CA ILE A 142 -15.28 -12.48 -9.63
C ILE A 142 -15.98 -13.23 -8.51
N PHE A 143 -17.30 -13.39 -8.57
CA PHE A 143 -18.05 -14.18 -7.59
C PHE A 143 -17.55 -15.63 -7.52
N ASP A 144 -17.36 -16.28 -8.67
CA ASP A 144 -16.80 -17.63 -8.77
C ASP A 144 -15.38 -17.70 -8.21
N LEU A 145 -14.57 -16.66 -8.43
CA LEU A 145 -13.24 -16.56 -7.86
C LEU A 145 -13.29 -16.51 -6.32
N PHE A 146 -14.16 -15.68 -5.71
CA PHE A 146 -14.33 -15.62 -4.27
C PHE A 146 -14.78 -16.97 -3.70
N ALA A 147 -15.77 -17.62 -4.32
CA ALA A 147 -16.24 -18.94 -3.95
C ALA A 147 -15.11 -19.99 -4.02
N SER A 148 -14.27 -19.93 -5.06
CA SER A 148 -13.13 -20.84 -5.22
C SER A 148 -12.01 -20.64 -4.19
N LEU A 149 -12.05 -19.52 -3.47
CA LEU A 149 -11.10 -19.16 -2.41
C LEU A 149 -11.66 -19.37 -1.00
N ASP A 150 -12.77 -20.10 -0.88
CA ASP A 150 -13.47 -20.39 0.37
C ASP A 150 -13.88 -19.11 1.13
N ALA A 151 -14.33 -18.07 0.41
CA ALA A 151 -14.86 -16.85 0.99
C ALA A 151 -16.08 -17.14 1.85
N SER A 152 -16.22 -16.47 2.99
CA SER A 152 -17.42 -16.55 3.83
C SER A 152 -18.61 -15.87 3.16
N ASP A 153 -19.83 -16.18 3.63
CA ASP A 153 -21.06 -15.55 3.12
C ASP A 153 -20.99 -14.01 3.17
N GLU A 154 -20.39 -13.44 4.25
CA GLU A 154 -20.20 -12.00 4.39
C GLU A 154 -19.18 -11.45 3.38
N GLN A 155 -18.22 -12.25 2.94
CA GLN A 155 -17.23 -11.87 1.93
C GLN A 155 -17.76 -12.05 0.52
N LEU A 156 -18.70 -12.98 0.31
CA LEU A 156 -19.41 -13.17 -0.97
C LEU A 156 -20.43 -12.06 -1.25
N ASP A 157 -20.94 -11.40 -0.19
CA ASP A 157 -21.80 -10.21 -0.30
C ASP A 157 -20.93 -8.93 -0.46
N PHE A 158 -20.03 -8.94 -1.43
CA PHE A 158 -19.15 -7.81 -1.69
C PHE A 158 -19.85 -6.71 -2.49
N PRO A 159 -19.73 -5.43 -2.09
CA PRO A 159 -20.26 -4.32 -2.88
C PRO A 159 -19.42 -4.15 -4.15
N THR A 160 -20.10 -3.88 -5.27
CA THR A 160 -19.49 -3.69 -6.59
C THR A 160 -19.80 -2.31 -7.14
N LEU A 161 -18.79 -1.67 -7.72
CA LEU A 161 -18.92 -0.46 -8.55
C LEU A 161 -18.40 -0.74 -9.95
N PHE A 162 -19.03 -0.08 -10.92
CA PHE A 162 -18.59 -0.04 -12.31
C PHE A 162 -17.92 1.31 -12.58
N ALA A 163 -16.71 1.31 -13.14
CA ALA A 163 -15.92 2.53 -13.23
C ALA A 163 -15.19 2.67 -14.56
N SER A 164 -14.87 3.91 -14.89
CA SER A 164 -13.82 4.27 -15.83
C SER A 164 -12.80 5.15 -15.11
N GLY A 165 -11.72 4.54 -14.63
CA GLY A 165 -10.63 5.25 -13.98
C GLY A 165 -10.03 6.34 -14.88
N ARG A 166 -9.95 6.12 -16.18
CA ARG A 166 -9.47 7.09 -17.18
C ARG A 166 -10.36 8.32 -17.26
N ASN A 167 -11.68 8.12 -17.27
CA ASN A 167 -12.66 9.21 -17.39
C ASN A 167 -13.09 9.76 -16.03
N GLY A 168 -12.65 9.14 -14.91
CA GLY A 168 -12.83 9.64 -13.56
C GLY A 168 -14.24 9.54 -13.01
N TRP A 169 -14.97 8.46 -13.30
CA TRP A 169 -16.30 8.22 -12.76
C TRP A 169 -16.48 6.77 -12.29
N ALA A 170 -17.40 6.60 -11.33
CA ALA A 170 -17.86 5.30 -10.87
C ALA A 170 -19.37 5.35 -10.62
N VAL A 171 -20.05 4.22 -10.82
CA VAL A 171 -21.49 4.07 -10.63
C VAL A 171 -21.81 2.74 -9.98
N THR A 172 -22.95 2.67 -9.27
CA THR A 172 -23.46 1.43 -8.66
C THR A 172 -24.19 0.57 -9.70
N SER A 173 -24.90 1.18 -10.61
CA SER A 173 -25.59 0.52 -11.71
C SER A 173 -25.11 1.08 -13.05
N LEU A 174 -25.02 0.22 -14.08
CA LEU A 174 -24.61 0.63 -15.42
C LEU A 174 -25.54 1.68 -16.07
N ASN A 175 -26.78 1.80 -15.55
CA ASN A 175 -27.77 2.79 -15.99
C ASN A 175 -27.69 4.13 -15.25
N ASP A 176 -26.83 4.24 -14.23
CA ASP A 176 -26.68 5.47 -13.47
C ASP A 176 -25.93 6.55 -14.25
N GLU A 177 -26.16 7.79 -13.87
CA GLU A 177 -25.46 8.93 -14.48
C GLU A 177 -23.96 8.93 -14.10
N ARG A 178 -23.11 8.97 -15.12
CA ARG A 178 -21.64 8.93 -14.99
C ARG A 178 -21.09 10.34 -14.73
N LYS A 179 -20.83 10.67 -13.46
CA LYS A 179 -20.39 12.02 -13.03
C LYS A 179 -18.93 12.05 -12.60
N ASP A 180 -18.65 11.41 -11.47
CA ASP A 180 -17.38 11.48 -10.78
C ASP A 180 -17.11 10.20 -9.95
N LEU A 181 -16.07 10.20 -9.11
CA LEU A 181 -15.71 9.11 -8.21
C LEU A 181 -16.37 9.20 -6.82
N THR A 182 -17.34 10.10 -6.62
CA THR A 182 -18.09 10.18 -5.33
C THR A 182 -18.62 8.83 -4.86
N PRO A 183 -19.24 7.97 -5.71
CA PRO A 183 -19.70 6.66 -5.28
C PRO A 183 -18.58 5.76 -4.72
N LEU A 184 -17.36 5.88 -5.25
CA LEU A 184 -16.21 5.12 -4.75
C LEU A 184 -15.72 5.65 -3.40
N PHE A 185 -15.64 6.97 -3.23
CA PHE A 185 -15.31 7.56 -1.93
C PHE A 185 -16.33 7.17 -0.85
N GLU A 186 -17.61 7.26 -1.15
CA GLU A 186 -18.70 6.87 -0.24
C GLU A 186 -18.62 5.39 0.11
N LEU A 187 -18.37 4.52 -0.87
CA LEU A 187 -18.19 3.10 -0.64
C LEU A 187 -17.01 2.84 0.31
N ILE A 188 -15.85 3.47 0.08
CA ILE A 188 -14.69 3.33 0.97
C ILE A 188 -15.04 3.76 2.40
N VAL A 189 -15.65 4.93 2.56
CA VAL A 189 -15.96 5.48 3.90
C VAL A 189 -16.97 4.61 4.65
N ASN A 190 -17.98 4.06 3.97
CA ASN A 190 -19.08 3.31 4.58
C ASN A 190 -18.75 1.82 4.77
N HIS A 191 -18.01 1.22 3.85
CA HIS A 191 -17.74 -0.22 3.86
C HIS A 191 -16.46 -0.58 4.66
N VAL A 192 -15.41 0.22 4.55
CA VAL A 192 -14.16 -0.03 5.26
C VAL A 192 -14.29 0.35 6.73
N PRO A 193 -14.02 -0.55 7.67
CA PRO A 193 -14.06 -0.21 9.09
C PRO A 193 -12.99 0.82 9.45
N ALA A 194 -13.20 1.53 10.56
CA ALA A 194 -12.12 2.31 11.18
C ALA A 194 -10.99 1.37 11.61
N PRO A 195 -9.74 1.85 11.65
CA PRO A 195 -8.60 1.04 12.07
C PRO A 195 -8.85 0.39 13.42
N LYS A 196 -8.68 -0.94 13.47
CA LYS A 196 -8.64 -1.68 14.74
C LYS A 196 -7.27 -1.44 15.35
N VAL A 197 -7.23 -0.70 16.43
CA VAL A 197 -6.01 -0.33 17.13
C VAL A 197 -6.19 -0.49 18.63
N ASP A 198 -5.09 -0.68 19.31
CA ASP A 198 -5.04 -0.57 20.77
C ASP A 198 -5.20 0.91 21.18
N SER A 199 -5.28 1.18 22.48
CA SER A 199 -5.51 2.54 22.96
C SER A 199 -4.41 3.52 22.52
N VAL A 200 -4.80 4.76 22.23
CA VAL A 200 -3.85 5.86 21.99
C VAL A 200 -3.10 6.30 23.24
N ASP A 201 -3.55 5.89 24.41
CA ASP A 201 -2.93 6.20 25.70
C ASP A 201 -1.95 5.10 26.15
N GLU A 202 -1.86 3.99 25.40
CA GLU A 202 -0.86 2.96 25.61
C GLU A 202 0.52 3.38 25.05
N PRO A 203 1.60 2.69 25.45
CA PRO A 203 2.91 2.92 24.86
C PRO A 203 2.91 2.72 23.34
N PHE A 204 3.72 3.52 22.66
CA PHE A 204 3.87 3.46 21.21
C PHE A 204 4.38 2.10 20.72
N ARG A 205 3.70 1.55 19.72
CA ARG A 205 4.10 0.33 18.99
C ARG A 205 3.79 0.46 17.51
N MET A 206 4.74 0.12 16.66
CA MET A 206 4.60 0.08 15.20
C MET A 206 5.39 -1.11 14.65
N LEU A 207 4.81 -1.83 13.68
CA LEU A 207 5.54 -2.82 12.88
C LEU A 207 6.09 -2.16 11.62
N ALA A 208 7.39 -2.31 11.37
CA ALA A 208 8.02 -1.84 10.15
C ALA A 208 7.59 -2.73 8.96
N THR A 209 6.89 -2.17 8.00
CA THR A 209 6.33 -2.90 6.84
C THR A 209 7.15 -2.71 5.59
N THR A 210 7.59 -1.47 5.31
CA THR A 210 8.47 -1.15 4.20
C THR A 210 9.70 -0.39 4.66
N LEU A 211 10.79 -0.55 3.93
CA LEU A 211 12.07 0.12 4.17
C LEU A 211 12.52 0.81 2.91
N GLU A 212 12.89 2.06 3.04
CA GLU A 212 13.50 2.86 1.98
C GLU A 212 14.82 3.47 2.45
N ALA A 213 15.74 3.69 1.52
CA ALA A 213 16.97 4.44 1.77
C ALA A 213 16.84 5.86 1.20
N ASN A 214 17.04 6.85 2.06
CA ASN A 214 17.06 8.25 1.67
C ASN A 214 18.47 8.83 1.86
N PRO A 215 19.02 9.56 0.88
CA PRO A 215 20.40 10.11 0.98
C PRO A 215 20.61 11.05 2.17
N TYR A 216 19.55 11.73 2.63
CA TYR A 216 19.61 12.73 3.71
C TYR A 216 19.12 12.22 5.06
N LEU A 217 18.10 11.36 5.06
CA LEU A 217 17.45 10.85 6.28
C LEU A 217 17.93 9.45 6.66
N GLY A 218 18.71 8.80 5.82
CA GLY A 218 19.12 7.41 6.00
C GLY A 218 17.96 6.44 5.75
N ARG A 219 17.79 5.47 6.64
CA ARG A 219 16.68 4.51 6.57
C ARG A 219 15.36 5.16 6.97
N ILE A 220 14.34 4.95 6.17
CA ILE A 220 12.97 5.35 6.42
C ILE A 220 12.12 4.08 6.50
N LEU A 221 11.49 3.88 7.65
CA LEU A 221 10.68 2.70 7.95
C LEU A 221 9.21 3.13 7.98
N THR A 222 8.41 2.56 7.09
CA THR A 222 6.96 2.84 7.03
C THR A 222 6.19 1.71 7.68
N GLY A 223 5.14 2.04 8.42
CA GLY A 223 4.25 1.10 9.06
C GLY A 223 3.00 1.75 9.64
N ARG A 224 2.07 0.93 10.11
CA ARG A 224 0.89 1.38 10.86
C ARG A 224 1.21 1.40 12.35
N ILE A 225 0.83 2.49 13.02
CA ILE A 225 0.90 2.57 14.48
C ILE A 225 -0.21 1.70 15.07
N GLN A 226 0.16 0.70 15.86
CA GLN A 226 -0.78 -0.24 16.47
C GLN A 226 -1.33 0.31 17.81
N SER A 227 -0.48 0.98 18.59
CA SER A 227 -0.88 1.60 19.86
C SER A 227 -0.10 2.88 20.12
N GLY A 228 -0.65 3.73 20.97
CA GLY A 228 0.01 4.91 21.48
C GLY A 228 0.21 6.03 20.46
N ARG A 229 1.22 6.84 20.73
CA ARG A 229 1.60 8.01 19.93
C ARG A 229 3.10 8.06 19.76
N VAL A 230 3.56 8.53 18.61
CA VAL A 230 4.97 8.82 18.36
C VAL A 230 5.14 10.30 18.07
N LYS A 231 6.17 10.89 18.68
CA LYS A 231 6.56 12.30 18.49
C LYS A 231 7.93 12.39 17.86
N THR A 232 8.15 13.46 17.10
CA THR A 232 9.50 13.80 16.63
C THR A 232 10.46 13.94 17.80
N ASN A 233 11.65 13.36 17.69
CA ASN A 233 12.70 13.25 18.72
C ASN A 233 12.37 12.35 19.94
N MET A 234 11.24 11.64 19.95
CA MET A 234 10.92 10.64 20.97
C MET A 234 11.97 9.53 20.99
N SER A 235 12.37 9.10 22.18
CA SER A 235 13.23 7.93 22.34
C SER A 235 12.44 6.66 22.05
N ILE A 236 12.98 5.83 21.18
CA ILE A 236 12.38 4.58 20.70
C ILE A 236 13.43 3.47 20.69
N LYS A 237 12.97 2.24 20.71
CA LYS A 237 13.81 1.06 20.46
C LYS A 237 13.21 0.18 19.40
N SER A 238 14.05 -0.62 18.76
CA SER A 238 13.59 -1.65 17.84
C SER A 238 13.97 -3.04 18.32
N MET A 239 13.09 -3.99 18.00
CA MET A 239 13.23 -5.39 18.40
C MET A 239 12.92 -6.29 17.22
N THR A 240 13.63 -7.42 17.17
CA THR A 240 13.31 -8.51 16.23
C THR A 240 11.96 -9.12 16.60
N ARG A 241 11.40 -9.91 15.67
CA ARG A 241 10.18 -10.69 15.88
C ARG A 241 10.25 -11.55 17.16
N ASP A 242 11.44 -12.05 17.52
CA ASP A 242 11.66 -12.88 18.70
C ASP A 242 11.88 -12.06 20.00
N GLY A 243 11.66 -10.74 19.95
CA GLY A 243 11.78 -9.84 21.08
C GLY A 243 13.22 -9.44 21.45
N LYS A 244 14.21 -9.76 20.61
CA LYS A 244 15.59 -9.34 20.85
C LYS A 244 15.78 -7.86 20.49
N LEU A 245 16.40 -7.10 21.37
CA LEU A 245 16.75 -5.71 21.11
C LEU A 245 17.74 -5.60 19.93
N ILE A 246 17.41 -4.78 18.94
CA ILE A 246 18.27 -4.48 17.79
C ILE A 246 19.08 -3.22 18.07
N GLU A 247 18.38 -2.12 18.36
CA GLU A 247 18.97 -0.82 18.63
C GLU A 247 18.03 0.06 19.46
N GLN A 248 18.62 1.09 20.06
CA GLN A 248 17.91 2.20 20.69
C GLN A 248 18.28 3.49 19.96
N GLY A 249 17.30 4.35 19.74
CA GLY A 249 17.50 5.58 19.00
C GLY A 249 16.42 6.61 19.26
N ARG A 250 16.27 7.55 18.36
CA ARG A 250 15.21 8.55 18.40
C ARG A 250 14.49 8.59 17.06
N ALA A 251 13.20 8.82 17.08
CA ALA A 251 12.41 9.14 15.88
C ALA A 251 12.82 10.54 15.38
N SER A 252 13.95 10.63 14.65
CA SER A 252 14.50 11.92 14.20
C SER A 252 13.52 12.69 13.32
N LYS A 253 12.70 11.97 12.56
CA LYS A 253 11.56 12.49 11.81
C LYS A 253 10.40 11.51 11.88
N VAL A 254 9.19 12.07 11.99
CA VAL A 254 7.93 11.38 11.78
C VAL A 254 7.27 12.03 10.56
N LEU A 255 7.00 11.24 9.54
CA LEU A 255 6.50 11.70 8.26
C LEU A 255 5.10 11.11 8.01
N ALA A 256 4.11 11.96 7.85
CA ALA A 256 2.76 11.56 7.46
C ALA A 256 2.58 11.72 5.94
N PHE A 257 1.73 10.89 5.36
CA PHE A 257 1.38 10.98 3.95
C PHE A 257 0.29 12.05 3.76
N ARG A 258 0.50 12.96 2.80
CA ARG A 258 -0.43 14.02 2.41
C ARG A 258 -0.41 14.13 0.89
N GLY A 259 -1.43 13.60 0.23
CA GLY A 259 -1.35 13.39 -1.20
C GLY A 259 -0.15 12.48 -1.52
N LEU A 260 0.65 12.89 -2.47
CA LEU A 260 1.88 12.19 -2.88
C LEU A 260 3.11 12.51 -2.02
N GLU A 261 3.00 13.52 -1.15
CA GLU A 261 4.13 14.02 -0.37
C GLU A 261 4.19 13.39 1.02
N ARG A 262 5.40 13.27 1.54
CA ARG A 262 5.67 12.95 2.94
C ARG A 262 5.96 14.24 3.69
N VAL A 263 5.06 14.61 4.56
CA VAL A 263 5.14 15.87 5.31
C VAL A 263 5.59 15.55 6.75
N PRO A 264 6.61 16.25 7.27
CA PRO A 264 6.98 16.13 8.68
C PRO A 264 5.80 16.53 9.58
N VAL A 265 5.56 15.71 10.61
CA VAL A 265 4.55 15.99 11.64
C VAL A 265 5.20 15.88 13.02
N ASP A 266 4.70 16.68 13.95
CA ASP A 266 5.19 16.68 15.32
C ASP A 266 4.78 15.40 16.07
N GLU A 267 3.56 14.92 15.79
CA GLU A 267 2.97 13.74 16.43
C GLU A 267 2.10 12.95 15.46
N ALA A 268 2.09 11.62 15.61
CA ALA A 268 1.15 10.70 14.98
C ALA A 268 0.66 9.66 16.01
N GLN A 269 -0.54 9.11 15.78
CA GLN A 269 -1.20 8.24 16.76
C GLN A 269 -1.66 6.91 16.17
N ALA A 270 -2.05 5.99 17.03
CA ALA A 270 -2.57 4.69 16.67
C ALA A 270 -3.60 4.74 15.54
N GLY A 271 -3.47 3.85 14.57
CA GLY A 271 -4.27 3.76 13.35
C GLY A 271 -3.66 4.46 12.14
N ASP A 272 -2.79 5.45 12.33
CA ASP A 272 -2.17 6.16 11.19
C ASP A 272 -1.02 5.35 10.58
N ILE A 273 -0.83 5.50 9.27
CA ILE A 273 0.32 4.97 8.55
C ILE A 273 1.34 6.09 8.43
N VAL A 274 2.52 5.87 8.98
CA VAL A 274 3.59 6.86 9.02
C VAL A 274 4.93 6.27 8.60
N ALA A 275 5.85 7.15 8.24
CA ALA A 275 7.23 6.79 7.99
C ALA A 275 8.12 7.43 9.08
N ILE A 276 9.02 6.64 9.67
CA ILE A 276 9.92 7.04 10.75
C ILE A 276 11.36 6.94 10.25
N ALA A 277 12.14 7.98 10.50
CA ALA A 277 13.60 8.00 10.30
C ALA A 277 14.32 8.11 11.64
N GLY A 278 15.57 7.67 11.69
CA GLY A 278 16.44 7.79 12.87
C GLY A 278 16.95 6.46 13.44
N LEU A 279 16.54 5.35 12.82
CA LEU A 279 17.06 4.00 13.12
C LEU A 279 17.97 3.55 11.97
N VAL A 280 19.06 2.85 12.31
CA VAL A 280 20.12 2.52 11.35
C VAL A 280 20.15 1.02 11.00
N LYS A 281 19.83 0.17 11.97
CA LYS A 281 19.92 -1.30 11.85
C LYS A 281 18.58 -1.96 11.60
N THR A 282 17.50 -1.31 12.03
CA THR A 282 16.12 -1.80 11.96
C THR A 282 15.72 -2.08 10.51
N THR A 283 15.00 -3.16 10.29
CA THR A 283 14.57 -3.61 8.98
C THR A 283 13.07 -3.94 8.96
N VAL A 284 12.60 -4.46 7.85
CA VAL A 284 11.21 -4.90 7.66
C VAL A 284 10.88 -6.06 8.62
N ALA A 285 9.65 -6.08 9.12
CA ALA A 285 9.11 -7.01 10.12
C ALA A 285 9.70 -6.84 11.55
N ASP A 286 10.55 -5.85 11.77
CA ASP A 286 10.95 -5.47 13.12
C ASP A 286 9.90 -4.58 13.80
N SER A 287 9.80 -4.69 15.12
CA SER A 287 8.94 -3.83 15.94
C SER A 287 9.68 -2.58 16.35
N ILE A 288 9.07 -1.41 16.13
CA ILE A 288 9.54 -0.12 16.62
C ILE A 288 8.60 0.30 17.76
N VAL A 289 9.16 0.49 18.95
CA VAL A 289 8.34 0.65 20.16
C VAL A 289 8.91 1.71 21.10
N ASP A 290 8.06 2.17 22.02
CA ASP A 290 8.47 2.98 23.17
C ASP A 290 9.51 2.25 24.01
N MET A 291 10.36 2.99 24.72
CA MET A 291 11.41 2.43 25.59
C MET A 291 10.88 1.52 26.69
N SER A 292 9.63 1.72 27.15
CA SER A 292 8.97 0.93 28.20
C SER A 292 8.43 -0.43 27.73
N VAL A 293 8.37 -0.68 26.41
CA VAL A 293 7.77 -1.90 25.84
C VAL A 293 8.82 -2.99 25.67
N ASP A 294 8.60 -4.17 26.23
CA ASP A 294 9.52 -5.31 26.16
C ASP A 294 9.02 -6.47 25.27
N THR A 295 7.89 -6.30 24.61
CA THR A 295 7.28 -7.32 23.74
C THR A 295 7.23 -6.85 22.27
N ALA A 296 7.68 -7.71 21.37
CA ALA A 296 7.56 -7.46 19.93
C ALA A 296 6.11 -7.65 19.45
N LEU A 297 5.76 -6.95 18.36
CA LEU A 297 4.51 -7.19 17.64
C LEU A 297 4.61 -8.49 16.85
N PRO A 298 3.49 -9.22 16.69
CA PRO A 298 3.46 -10.37 15.80
C PRO A 298 3.76 -9.94 14.36
N ALA A 299 4.71 -10.60 13.74
CA ALA A 299 5.11 -10.36 12.36
C ALA A 299 5.24 -11.66 11.59
N GLN A 300 4.90 -11.63 10.30
CA GLN A 300 5.13 -12.75 9.39
C GLN A 300 6.64 -12.97 9.22
N PRO A 301 7.10 -14.23 9.16
CA PRO A 301 8.48 -14.51 8.84
C PRO A 301 8.80 -13.98 7.43
N ILE A 302 9.99 -13.42 7.27
CA ILE A 302 10.52 -13.10 5.96
C ILE A 302 11.17 -14.37 5.45
N ASP A 303 10.79 -14.82 4.25
CA ASP A 303 11.41 -15.96 3.61
C ASP A 303 12.90 -15.69 3.38
N PRO A 304 13.77 -16.66 3.64
CA PRO A 304 15.19 -16.49 3.36
C PRO A 304 15.43 -16.31 1.86
N PRO A 305 16.47 -15.54 1.46
CA PRO A 305 16.78 -15.35 0.06
C PRO A 305 17.07 -16.70 -0.61
N THR A 306 16.44 -16.95 -1.77
CA THR A 306 16.63 -18.17 -2.56
C THR A 306 17.95 -18.18 -3.31
N LEU A 307 18.55 -17.01 -3.55
CA LEU A 307 19.82 -16.81 -4.25
C LEU A 307 20.63 -15.71 -3.57
N ALA A 308 21.91 -15.97 -3.36
CA ALA A 308 22.88 -14.95 -2.96
C ALA A 308 23.96 -14.79 -4.03
N MET A 309 24.24 -13.57 -4.43
CA MET A 309 25.32 -13.25 -5.36
C MET A 309 26.33 -12.32 -4.68
N THR A 310 27.62 -12.59 -4.88
CA THR A 310 28.70 -11.74 -4.41
C THR A 310 29.26 -10.95 -5.59
N PHE A 311 29.26 -9.64 -5.45
CA PHE A 311 29.92 -8.74 -6.41
C PHE A 311 31.24 -8.26 -5.82
N SER A 312 32.34 -8.47 -6.57
CA SER A 312 33.65 -7.97 -6.18
C SER A 312 34.26 -7.14 -7.31
N VAL A 313 35.11 -6.23 -6.94
CA VAL A 313 35.89 -5.44 -7.97
C VAL A 313 36.80 -6.40 -8.72
N ASN A 314 36.78 -6.31 -10.04
CA ASN A 314 37.71 -7.08 -10.87
C ASN A 314 39.05 -6.35 -10.93
N ASP A 315 40.04 -6.84 -10.19
CA ASP A 315 41.38 -6.25 -10.13
C ASP A 315 42.26 -6.50 -11.38
N ARG A 316 41.73 -7.19 -12.40
CA ARG A 316 42.56 -7.71 -13.50
C ARG A 316 42.69 -6.83 -14.72
N SER A 317 41.90 -5.79 -14.91
CA SER A 317 42.13 -4.78 -15.94
C SER A 317 41.25 -3.55 -15.77
N GLU A 318 41.80 -2.38 -16.05
CA GLU A 318 41.05 -1.11 -16.07
C GLU A 318 39.97 -1.06 -17.16
N GLU A 319 40.00 -1.93 -18.15
CA GLU A 319 39.03 -1.98 -19.26
C GLU A 319 37.65 -2.54 -18.89
N HIS A 320 37.53 -3.35 -17.82
CA HIS A 320 36.26 -3.97 -17.43
C HIS A 320 35.57 -3.35 -16.22
N THR A 321 36.16 -2.31 -15.62
CA THR A 321 35.58 -1.65 -14.44
C THR A 321 34.28 -0.87 -14.76
N SER A 322 34.09 -0.41 -15.99
CA SER A 322 32.91 0.32 -16.42
C SER A 322 31.69 -0.56 -16.56
N GLU A 323 31.84 -1.83 -16.94
CA GLU A 323 30.70 -2.77 -17.06
C GLU A 323 30.18 -3.23 -15.68
N LEU A 324 31.05 -3.42 -14.70
CA LEU A 324 30.68 -3.79 -13.34
C LEU A 324 30.04 -2.64 -12.54
N GLN A 325 30.36 -1.39 -12.87
CA GLN A 325 29.73 -0.23 -12.26
C GLN A 325 28.25 -0.09 -12.66
N SER A 326 27.85 -0.55 -13.85
CA SER A 326 26.47 -0.54 -14.30
C SER A 326 25.59 -1.54 -13.56
N LEU A 327 26.18 -2.61 -13.02
CA LEU A 327 25.45 -3.66 -12.26
C LEU A 327 25.21 -3.29 -10.78
N ARG A 328 25.87 -2.25 -10.25
CA ARG A 328 25.64 -1.77 -8.87
C ARG A 328 24.26 -1.17 -8.60
N HIS A 329 23.49 -0.95 -9.64
CA HIS A 329 22.13 -0.39 -9.55
C HIS A 329 21.02 -1.45 -9.61
N LEU A 330 21.37 -2.74 -9.62
CA LEU A 330 20.43 -3.86 -9.76
C LEU A 330 20.17 -4.65 -8.46
N VAL A 331 20.53 -4.08 -7.31
CA VAL A 331 20.19 -4.67 -5.98
C VAL A 331 19.37 -3.71 -5.16
#